data_d42bd9d211652b5b13f18f44da76ae2d
#
_entry.id   d42bd9d211652b5b13f18f44da76ae2d
#
_cell.length_a   1.000
_cell.length_b   1.000
_cell.length_c   1.000
_cell.angle_alpha   90.00
_cell.angle_beta   90.00
_cell.angle_gamma   90.00
#
_symmetry.space_group_name_H-M   'P 1'
#
loop_
_entity.id
_entity.type
_entity.pdbx_description
1 polymer ?
#
loop_
_entity_poly.entity_id
_entity_poly.type
_entity_poly.pdbx_seq_one_letter_code
_entity_poly.pdbx_strand_id
1 'polypeptide(L)'
;MSEDDDRADALTVRECTRCAALVESRSRIVDGTGDPDADAVFVGEAPGEYEDTEGEPFVGRSGDVLDDALADAGLTRAAVRITNCVRCRPPENRDPTDEELANCREYLDRELSAVDPVVVVALG
;
A
#
# COMPACT_ATOMS: atom_id res chain seq x y z
N MET A 1 24.21 4.32 -9.21
CA MET A 1 23.25 3.86 -8.20
C MET A 1 23.21 2.35 -8.18
N SER A 2 23.09 1.75 -7.01
CA SER A 2 22.96 0.30 -6.90
C SER A 2 21.53 -0.11 -7.22
N GLU A 3 21.33 -1.37 -7.59
CA GLU A 3 19.99 -1.94 -7.81
C GLU A 3 19.12 -1.82 -6.56
N ASP A 4 19.72 -1.92 -5.36
CA ASP A 4 18.99 -1.78 -4.08
C ASP A 4 18.43 -0.38 -3.90
N ASP A 5 19.14 0.68 -4.31
CA ASP A 5 18.67 2.06 -4.22
C ASP A 5 17.50 2.30 -5.17
N ASP A 6 17.60 1.82 -6.41
CA ASP A 6 16.53 1.94 -7.41
C ASP A 6 15.28 1.19 -6.97
N ARG A 7 15.45 0.04 -6.35
CA ARG A 7 14.35 -0.77 -5.83
C ARG A 7 13.68 -0.09 -4.64
N ALA A 8 14.47 0.44 -3.70
CA ALA A 8 13.91 1.18 -2.55
C ALA A 8 13.10 2.37 -3.02
N ASP A 9 13.56 3.10 -4.03
CA ASP A 9 12.83 4.23 -4.61
C ASP A 9 11.54 3.80 -5.29
N ALA A 10 11.48 2.61 -5.89
CA ALA A 10 10.27 2.07 -6.51
C ALA A 10 9.23 1.61 -5.49
N LEU A 11 9.67 1.23 -4.28
CA LEU A 11 8.80 0.71 -3.22
C LEU A 11 8.32 1.77 -2.23
N THR A 12 8.89 2.98 -2.26
CA THR A 12 8.55 4.06 -1.33
C THR A 12 8.12 5.32 -2.06
N VAL A 13 7.18 6.06 -1.45
CA VAL A 13 6.79 7.40 -1.89
C VAL A 13 7.30 8.37 -0.84
N ARG A 14 8.34 9.12 -1.16
CA ARG A 14 9.01 9.98 -0.17
C ARG A 14 8.31 11.31 0.03
N GLU A 15 7.98 11.97 -1.06
CA GLU A 15 7.31 13.27 -1.03
C GLU A 15 6.29 13.29 -2.16
N CYS A 16 5.03 13.50 -1.83
CA CYS A 16 3.98 13.62 -2.83
C CYS A 16 2.97 14.65 -2.39
N THR A 17 2.68 15.63 -3.24
CA THR A 17 1.72 16.70 -2.98
C THR A 17 0.66 16.77 -4.07
N ARG A 18 0.44 15.68 -4.81
CA ARG A 18 -0.48 15.65 -5.96
C ARG A 18 -1.95 15.79 -5.58
N CYS A 19 -2.32 15.37 -4.36
CA CYS A 19 -3.71 15.37 -3.89
C CYS A 19 -3.85 16.31 -2.71
N ALA A 20 -4.35 17.53 -2.94
CA ALA A 20 -4.43 18.58 -1.92
C ALA A 20 -5.21 18.12 -0.67
N ALA A 21 -6.36 17.46 -0.86
CA ALA A 21 -7.18 16.97 0.26
C ALA A 21 -6.45 15.90 1.06
N LEU A 22 -5.67 15.03 0.43
CA LEU A 22 -4.91 13.97 1.10
C LEU A 22 -3.71 14.52 1.84
N VAL A 23 -3.02 15.52 1.27
CA VAL A 23 -1.92 16.21 1.95
C VAL A 23 -2.41 16.82 3.26
N GLU A 24 -3.60 17.38 3.25
CA GLU A 24 -4.20 18.02 4.43
C GLU A 24 -4.67 17.00 5.47
N SER A 25 -5.22 15.87 5.04
CA SER A 25 -5.80 14.87 5.95
C SER A 25 -4.80 13.85 6.49
N ARG A 26 -3.77 13.53 5.74
CA ARG A 26 -2.80 12.49 6.14
C ARG A 26 -1.85 12.97 7.23
N SER A 27 -1.41 12.05 8.08
CA SER A 27 -0.27 12.28 8.99
C SER A 27 1.04 11.85 8.32
N ARG A 28 0.95 10.90 7.40
CA ARG A 28 2.11 10.35 6.66
C ARG A 28 1.66 9.68 5.38
N ILE A 29 2.61 9.37 4.51
CA ILE A 29 2.41 8.50 3.36
C ILE A 29 2.58 7.06 3.87
N VAL A 30 1.63 6.18 3.53
CA VAL A 30 1.64 4.77 3.94
C VAL A 30 2.07 3.92 2.76
N ASP A 31 3.32 3.48 2.78
CA ASP A 31 3.88 2.61 1.74
C ASP A 31 3.46 1.16 1.94
N GLY A 32 3.61 0.35 0.89
CA GLY A 32 3.45 -1.09 0.99
C GLY A 32 4.49 -1.72 1.92
N THR A 33 4.15 -2.90 2.47
CA THR A 33 5.03 -3.65 3.37
C THR A 33 5.13 -5.12 2.94
N GLY A 34 6.09 -5.84 3.49
CA GLY A 34 6.29 -7.25 3.25
C GLY A 34 7.47 -7.53 2.33
N ASP A 35 7.47 -8.72 1.73
CA ASP A 35 8.56 -9.18 0.90
C ASP A 35 8.66 -8.40 -0.43
N PRO A 36 9.78 -7.73 -0.71
CA PRO A 36 9.95 -7.03 -1.98
C PRO A 36 10.08 -7.96 -3.19
N ASP A 37 10.21 -9.27 -2.98
CA ASP A 37 10.27 -10.30 -4.02
C ASP A 37 9.08 -11.26 -3.96
N ALA A 38 7.97 -10.84 -3.35
CA ALA A 38 6.83 -11.70 -3.13
C ALA A 38 6.21 -12.22 -4.43
N ASP A 39 5.73 -13.46 -4.40
CA ASP A 39 4.96 -14.04 -5.50
C ASP A 39 3.52 -13.50 -5.53
N ALA A 40 3.00 -13.06 -4.38
CA ALA A 40 1.65 -12.52 -4.26
C ALA A 40 1.67 -11.11 -3.67
N VAL A 41 0.92 -10.20 -4.30
CA VAL A 41 0.69 -8.85 -3.78
C VAL A 41 -0.80 -8.67 -3.52
N PHE A 42 -1.12 -8.24 -2.31
CA PHE A 42 -2.49 -7.91 -1.90
C PHE A 42 -2.67 -6.40 -1.96
N VAL A 43 -3.65 -5.93 -2.71
CA VAL A 43 -3.87 -4.51 -2.97
C VAL A 43 -5.23 -4.10 -2.43
N GLY A 44 -5.22 -3.20 -1.44
CA GLY A 44 -6.41 -2.54 -0.94
C GLY A 44 -6.62 -1.20 -1.62
N GLU A 45 -7.59 -0.41 -1.12
CA GLU A 45 -7.97 0.86 -1.71
C GLU A 45 -7.15 2.03 -1.18
N ALA A 46 -7.21 2.30 0.12
CA ALA A 46 -6.55 3.44 0.77
C ALA A 46 -6.36 3.19 2.27
N PRO A 47 -5.38 3.88 2.90
CA PRO A 47 -5.21 3.81 4.35
C PRO A 47 -6.38 4.46 5.09
N GLY A 48 -6.77 3.86 6.22
CA GLY A 48 -7.69 4.47 7.17
C GLY A 48 -6.92 5.13 8.32
N GLU A 49 -7.65 5.45 9.40
CA GLU A 49 -7.07 6.12 10.57
C GLU A 49 -5.92 5.33 11.21
N TYR A 50 -6.12 4.03 11.40
CA TYR A 50 -5.11 3.19 12.04
C TYR A 50 -3.86 3.05 11.18
N GLU A 51 -4.04 2.85 9.89
CA GLU A 51 -2.94 2.76 8.93
C GLU A 51 -2.13 4.06 8.88
N ASP A 52 -2.82 5.20 8.87
CA ASP A 52 -2.19 6.51 8.88
C ASP A 52 -1.38 6.76 10.16
N THR A 53 -1.89 6.26 11.30
CA THR A 53 -1.20 6.38 12.60
C THR A 53 0.01 5.46 12.68
N GLU A 54 -0.13 4.20 12.27
CA GLU A 54 0.91 3.19 12.39
C GLU A 54 1.93 3.22 11.25
N GLY A 55 1.54 3.73 10.08
CA GLY A 55 2.42 3.76 8.91
C GLY A 55 2.50 2.45 8.15
N GLU A 56 1.55 1.54 8.35
CA GLU A 56 1.47 0.24 7.67
C GLU A 56 0.09 0.02 7.07
N PRO A 57 0.00 -0.64 5.89
CA PRO A 57 -1.29 -1.02 5.33
C PRO A 57 -1.93 -2.16 6.12
N PHE A 58 -3.24 -2.15 6.22
CA PHE A 58 -4.03 -3.22 6.84
C PHE A 58 -3.62 -3.50 8.30
N VAL A 59 -3.80 -2.52 9.16
CA VAL A 59 -3.70 -2.68 10.62
C VAL A 59 -5.09 -2.50 11.24
N GLY A 60 -5.23 -2.75 12.56
CA GLY A 60 -6.53 -2.72 13.22
C GLY A 60 -7.42 -3.88 12.77
N ARG A 61 -8.72 -3.65 12.69
CA ARG A 61 -9.70 -4.71 12.37
C ARG A 61 -9.47 -5.32 10.97
N SER A 62 -9.25 -4.50 9.96
CA SER A 62 -8.99 -4.98 8.60
C SER A 62 -7.70 -5.78 8.54
N GLY A 63 -6.71 -5.37 9.31
CA GLY A 63 -5.44 -6.09 9.42
C GLY A 63 -5.61 -7.46 10.06
N ASP A 64 -6.43 -7.56 11.12
CA ASP A 64 -6.70 -8.83 11.78
C ASP A 64 -7.41 -9.81 10.83
N VAL A 65 -8.37 -9.33 10.04
CA VAL A 65 -9.06 -10.15 9.04
C VAL A 65 -8.09 -10.67 7.98
N LEU A 66 -7.21 -9.80 7.49
CA LEU A 66 -6.21 -10.19 6.51
C LEU A 66 -5.21 -11.19 7.10
N ASP A 67 -4.75 -10.95 8.33
CA ASP A 67 -3.80 -11.85 9.01
C ASP A 67 -4.41 -13.25 9.19
N ASP A 68 -5.67 -13.34 9.58
CA ASP A 68 -6.37 -14.63 9.72
C ASP A 68 -6.49 -15.34 8.36
N ALA A 69 -6.82 -14.62 7.32
CA ALA A 69 -6.92 -15.17 5.97
C ALA A 69 -5.57 -15.69 5.46
N LEU A 70 -4.50 -14.94 5.70
CA LEU A 70 -3.15 -15.37 5.34
C LEU A 70 -2.74 -16.62 6.09
N ALA A 71 -3.01 -16.67 7.40
CA ALA A 71 -2.71 -17.83 8.24
C ALA A 71 -3.45 -19.07 7.75
N ASP A 72 -4.73 -18.94 7.39
CA ASP A 72 -5.53 -20.04 6.83
C ASP A 72 -4.94 -20.56 5.52
N ALA A 73 -4.29 -19.69 4.75
CA ALA A 73 -3.63 -20.07 3.50
C ALA A 73 -2.18 -20.56 3.71
N GLY A 74 -1.71 -20.60 4.96
CA GLY A 74 -0.33 -21.00 5.27
C GLY A 74 0.70 -19.92 4.98
N LEU A 75 0.28 -18.66 4.95
CA LEU A 75 1.12 -17.51 4.62
C LEU A 75 1.29 -16.59 5.83
N THR A 76 2.34 -15.75 5.77
CA THR A 76 2.58 -14.68 6.74
C THR A 76 2.70 -13.35 6.00
N ARG A 77 2.56 -12.24 6.71
CA ARG A 77 2.77 -10.91 6.11
C ARG A 77 4.17 -10.74 5.52
N ALA A 78 5.17 -11.34 6.15
CA ALA A 78 6.56 -11.27 5.70
C ALA A 78 6.79 -12.03 4.39
N ALA A 79 5.94 -13.00 4.05
CA ALA A 79 6.06 -13.82 2.84
C ALA A 79 5.31 -13.25 1.64
N VAL A 80 4.46 -12.24 1.85
CA VAL A 80 3.67 -11.58 0.80
C VAL A 80 3.97 -10.09 0.78
N ARG A 81 3.46 -9.38 -0.22
CA ARG A 81 3.51 -7.91 -0.27
C ARG A 81 2.10 -7.38 -0.11
N ILE A 82 1.94 -6.34 0.72
CA ILE A 82 0.65 -5.73 1.01
C ILE A 82 0.76 -4.23 0.74
N THR A 83 -0.17 -3.70 -0.05
CA THR A 83 -0.16 -2.29 -0.43
C THR A 83 -1.58 -1.77 -0.69
N ASN A 84 -1.70 -0.51 -1.08
CA ASN A 84 -2.96 0.12 -1.43
C ASN A 84 -2.83 0.87 -2.76
N CYS A 85 -3.95 1.09 -3.43
CA CYS A 85 -4.01 1.91 -4.64
C CYS A 85 -3.61 3.36 -4.33
N VAL A 86 -4.06 3.88 -3.19
CA VAL A 86 -3.74 5.23 -2.71
C VAL A 86 -2.91 5.11 -1.42
N ARG A 87 -1.87 5.95 -1.30
CA ARG A 87 -0.90 5.86 -0.21
C ARG A 87 -1.16 6.82 0.94
N CYS A 88 -2.23 7.61 0.85
CA CYS A 88 -2.57 8.63 1.84
C CYS A 88 -4.02 8.46 2.28
N ARG A 89 -4.25 8.66 3.59
CA ARG A 89 -5.60 8.56 4.16
C ARG A 89 -6.49 9.68 3.63
N PRO A 90 -7.64 9.35 3.00
CA PRO A 90 -8.64 10.36 2.64
C PRO A 90 -9.33 10.95 3.88
N PRO A 91 -9.84 12.20 3.80
CA PRO A 91 -10.56 12.81 4.92
C PRO A 91 -11.72 11.94 5.38
N GLU A 92 -11.86 11.78 6.70
CA GLU A 92 -12.95 11.03 7.35
C GLU A 92 -13.09 9.58 6.85
N ASN A 93 -11.98 8.98 6.39
CA ASN A 93 -11.94 7.61 5.84
C ASN A 93 -12.87 7.41 4.64
N ARG A 94 -13.20 8.49 3.90
CA ARG A 94 -14.00 8.35 2.68
C ARG A 94 -13.25 7.57 1.62
N ASP A 95 -13.97 7.09 0.62
CA ASP A 95 -13.32 6.46 -0.53
C ASP A 95 -12.47 7.50 -1.29
N PRO A 96 -11.34 7.08 -1.88
CA PRO A 96 -10.57 7.97 -2.75
C PRO A 96 -11.40 8.40 -3.96
N THR A 97 -11.17 9.62 -4.42
CA THR A 97 -11.77 10.09 -5.67
C THR A 97 -11.04 9.45 -6.87
N ASP A 98 -11.67 9.49 -8.04
CA ASP A 98 -11.06 9.01 -9.28
C ASP A 98 -9.76 9.76 -9.59
N GLU A 99 -9.73 11.07 -9.31
CA GLU A 99 -8.53 11.88 -9.49
C GLU A 99 -7.40 11.44 -8.54
N GLU A 100 -7.73 11.14 -7.28
CA GLU A 100 -6.75 10.65 -6.31
C GLU A 100 -6.19 9.29 -6.70
N LEU A 101 -7.05 8.41 -7.18
CA LEU A 101 -6.63 7.11 -7.70
C LEU A 101 -5.69 7.27 -8.91
N ALA A 102 -6.03 8.15 -9.83
CA ALA A 102 -5.21 8.43 -11.01
C ALA A 102 -3.86 9.03 -10.63
N ASN A 103 -3.85 9.97 -9.69
CA ASN A 103 -2.62 10.61 -9.22
C ASN A 103 -1.65 9.62 -8.55
N CYS A 104 -2.18 8.62 -7.87
CA CYS A 104 -1.38 7.64 -7.14
C CYS A 104 -1.00 6.41 -7.98
N ARG A 105 -1.62 6.22 -9.15
CA ARG A 105 -1.46 5.03 -10.00
C ARG A 105 -0.02 4.73 -10.35
N GLU A 106 0.76 5.75 -10.64
CA GLU A 106 2.18 5.62 -10.98
C GLU A 106 2.97 4.91 -9.88
N TYR A 107 2.66 5.21 -8.62
CA TYR A 107 3.35 4.59 -7.48
C TYR A 107 3.02 3.10 -7.35
N LEU A 108 1.75 2.74 -7.55
CA LEU A 108 1.34 1.34 -7.54
C LEU A 108 1.99 0.57 -8.71
N ASP A 109 1.98 1.15 -9.90
CA ASP A 109 2.58 0.52 -11.08
C ASP A 109 4.09 0.30 -10.88
N ARG A 110 4.79 1.26 -10.27
CA ARG A 110 6.20 1.13 -9.95
C ARG A 110 6.46 0.03 -8.93
N GLU A 111 5.63 -0.04 -7.88
CA GLU A 111 5.75 -1.09 -6.87
C GLU A 111 5.52 -2.47 -7.48
N LEU A 112 4.46 -2.65 -8.26
CA LEU A 112 4.15 -3.91 -8.91
C LEU A 112 5.26 -4.34 -9.88
N SER A 113 5.83 -3.40 -10.62
CA SER A 113 6.95 -3.69 -11.52
C SER A 113 8.22 -4.12 -10.75
N ALA A 114 8.48 -3.49 -9.61
CA ALA A 114 9.66 -3.81 -8.79
C ALA A 114 9.52 -5.15 -8.09
N VAL A 115 8.34 -5.49 -7.60
CA VAL A 115 8.07 -6.77 -6.93
C VAL A 115 7.96 -7.90 -7.95
N ASP A 116 7.40 -7.63 -9.11
CA ASP A 116 7.18 -8.59 -10.21
C ASP A 116 6.48 -9.87 -9.74
N PRO A 117 5.28 -9.76 -9.14
CA PRO A 117 4.59 -10.90 -8.57
C PRO A 117 4.01 -11.84 -9.62
N VAL A 118 3.75 -13.08 -9.21
CA VAL A 118 3.02 -14.06 -10.02
C VAL A 118 1.53 -13.73 -10.02
N VAL A 119 1.01 -13.25 -8.89
CA VAL A 119 -0.43 -12.96 -8.72
C VAL A 119 -0.63 -11.67 -7.94
N VAL A 120 -1.66 -10.91 -8.34
CA VAL A 120 -2.13 -9.73 -7.63
C VAL A 120 -3.56 -9.98 -7.17
N VAL A 121 -3.81 -9.79 -5.87
CA VAL A 121 -5.12 -10.00 -5.26
C VAL A 121 -5.72 -8.66 -4.87
N ALA A 122 -6.85 -8.32 -5.46
CA ALA A 122 -7.57 -7.10 -5.11
C ALA A 122 -8.48 -7.35 -3.90
N LEU A 123 -8.35 -6.51 -2.89
CA LEU A 123 -9.09 -6.65 -1.63
C LEU A 123 -10.29 -5.67 -1.56
N GLY A 124 -11.00 -5.52 -2.60
CA GLY A 124 -12.23 -4.75 -2.64
C GLY A 124 -12.22 -3.37 -2.04
#